data_ac76ec5f258903385c03e9ad3b0f2c2c
#
_entry.id   ac76ec5f258903385c03e9ad3b0f2c2c
#
_cell.length_a   1.000
_cell.length_b   1.000
_cell.length_c   1.000
_cell.angle_alpha   90.00
_cell.angle_beta   90.00
_cell.angle_gamma   90.00
#
_symmetry.space_group_name_H-M   'P 1'
#
loop_
_entity.id
_entity.type
_entity.pdbx_description
1 polymer ?
#
loop_
_entity_poly.entity_id
_entity_poly.type
_entity_poly.pdbx_seq_one_letter_code
_entity_poly.pdbx_strand_id
1 'polypeptide(L)'
;MNDLNDRRFWIAKEEEIMQGKTTDVYFLYTKQVLEYAKMNPRVTIEVFARHVKDNWGIVLGIYEVAKLLEGKDVNVKAMDEGEIFLTSQSPIYEPVMQIEANYADIAILENPILGFLCSSSGIASKAARIRLAAGDKVLLFSFGTRRAHPALAPMIERAIYIAGFDGVSNVLASELMHIDAVGTMPHALILAFGDQRDAWKAFDAAMPEYVKRIALIDTLYDEKIEAIMALEALGKRLYGVRLDTPSSRRGNMRKIVEEIRWELSIRDGGHVKIFVSGGLDEQEIVELRDVVDGFGVGTSVSASPPIDFSFKIVEVNGRPIAKRGDVAGRKSVYRRGFNDIVTLADSKVARYLEEHGYEPLLKDLIVDGKVVREFKSIEQLRLDVKKRLNEFSKAEHSVSWML
;
A
#
# COMPACT_ATOMS: atom_id res chain seq x y z
N MET A 1 23.58 17.53 -25.62
CA MET A 1 23.88 16.67 -24.48
C MET A 1 23.35 17.39 -23.26
N ASN A 2 22.21 16.95 -22.68
CA ASN A 2 21.77 17.49 -21.41
C ASN A 2 22.78 17.05 -20.37
N ASP A 3 23.38 18.03 -19.72
CA ASP A 3 24.42 17.82 -18.73
C ASP A 3 23.83 17.04 -17.54
N LEU A 4 24.22 15.77 -17.38
CA LEU A 4 23.83 14.91 -16.26
C LEU A 4 24.29 15.51 -14.91
N ASN A 5 25.19 16.52 -14.96
CA ASN A 5 25.69 17.25 -13.78
C ASN A 5 24.66 18.20 -13.18
N ASP A 6 23.54 18.50 -13.84
CA ASP A 6 22.48 19.38 -13.32
C ASP A 6 21.48 18.64 -12.38
N ARG A 7 21.63 17.33 -12.20
CA ARG A 7 20.75 16.57 -11.29
C ARG A 7 21.32 16.57 -9.87
N ARG A 8 20.60 17.22 -8.96
CA ARG A 8 20.93 17.15 -7.55
C ARG A 8 20.73 15.74 -6.96
N PHE A 9 19.67 15.04 -7.40
CA PHE A 9 19.36 13.68 -6.97
C PHE A 9 19.15 12.76 -8.18
N TRP A 10 19.58 11.49 -8.04
CA TRP A 10 19.42 10.46 -9.07
C TRP A 10 18.03 9.84 -9.02
N ILE A 11 17.02 10.63 -9.40
CA ILE A 11 15.61 10.23 -9.49
C ILE A 11 15.07 10.67 -10.85
N ALA A 12 14.04 9.96 -11.34
CA ALA A 12 13.29 10.42 -12.49
C ALA A 12 12.47 11.67 -12.11
N LYS A 13 12.37 12.62 -13.02
CA LYS A 13 11.41 13.72 -12.94
C LYS A 13 10.07 13.24 -13.47
N GLU A 14 8.99 13.88 -13.03
CA GLU A 14 7.63 13.57 -13.47
C GLU A 14 7.50 13.61 -15.00
N GLU A 15 8.05 14.64 -15.65
CA GLU A 15 8.01 14.78 -17.09
C GLU A 15 8.77 13.65 -17.82
N GLU A 16 9.79 13.09 -17.21
CA GLU A 16 10.54 11.96 -17.78
C GLU A 16 9.75 10.66 -17.70
N ILE A 17 9.01 10.48 -16.62
CA ILE A 17 8.07 9.35 -16.48
C ILE A 17 6.96 9.48 -17.52
N MET A 18 6.34 10.66 -17.61
CA MET A 18 5.27 10.95 -18.58
C MET A 18 5.70 10.75 -20.03
N GLN A 19 6.98 10.98 -20.34
CA GLN A 19 7.59 10.75 -21.65
C GLN A 19 8.02 9.30 -21.88
N GLY A 20 7.87 8.41 -20.91
CA GLY A 20 8.32 7.02 -20.99
C GLY A 20 9.85 6.85 -21.00
N LYS A 21 10.62 7.83 -20.47
CA LYS A 21 12.09 7.73 -20.40
C LYS A 21 12.60 6.72 -19.36
N THR A 22 11.73 6.28 -18.46
CA THR A 22 12.02 5.25 -17.46
C THR A 22 11.76 3.83 -17.97
N THR A 23 11.72 3.66 -19.27
CA THR A 23 11.56 2.37 -19.95
C THR A 23 12.87 1.64 -20.17
N ASP A 24 12.79 0.35 -20.44
CA ASP A 24 13.93 -0.45 -20.89
C ASP A 24 14.21 -0.24 -22.39
N VAL A 25 15.49 -0.27 -22.78
CA VAL A 25 15.93 0.04 -24.13
C VAL A 25 15.29 -0.84 -25.22
N TYR A 26 14.92 -2.07 -24.90
CA TYR A 26 14.29 -2.96 -25.90
C TYR A 26 12.89 -2.48 -26.33
N PHE A 27 12.21 -1.67 -25.55
CA PHE A 27 10.96 -1.02 -26.00
C PHE A 27 11.22 0.10 -27.02
N LEU A 28 12.35 0.80 -26.90
CA LEU A 28 12.76 1.75 -27.93
C LEU A 28 13.13 1.02 -29.25
N TYR A 29 13.82 -0.12 -29.15
CA TYR A 29 14.09 -0.97 -30.32
C TYR A 29 12.78 -1.49 -30.93
N THR A 30 11.85 -1.92 -30.12
CA THR A 30 10.54 -2.36 -30.59
C THR A 30 9.83 -1.28 -31.38
N LYS A 31 9.80 -0.05 -30.84
CA LYS A 31 9.22 1.10 -31.53
C LYS A 31 9.89 1.37 -32.88
N GLN A 32 11.23 1.39 -32.93
CA GLN A 32 11.99 1.57 -34.18
C GLN A 32 11.68 0.47 -35.22
N VAL A 33 11.57 -0.79 -34.79
CA VAL A 33 11.21 -1.91 -35.68
C VAL A 33 9.82 -1.75 -36.24
N LEU A 34 8.84 -1.37 -35.41
CA LEU A 34 7.46 -1.12 -35.85
C LEU A 34 7.40 0.04 -36.85
N GLU A 35 8.09 1.15 -36.57
CA GLU A 35 8.19 2.29 -37.46
C GLU A 35 8.82 1.91 -38.81
N TYR A 36 9.92 1.16 -38.81
CA TYR A 36 10.59 0.66 -40.02
C TYR A 36 9.65 -0.25 -40.83
N ALA A 37 8.93 -1.15 -40.17
CA ALA A 37 7.98 -2.04 -40.79
C ALA A 37 6.67 -1.36 -41.20
N LYS A 38 6.48 -0.09 -40.88
CA LYS A 38 5.23 0.67 -41.06
C LYS A 38 4.03 -0.03 -40.42
N MET A 39 4.24 -0.59 -39.25
CA MET A 39 3.24 -1.30 -38.46
C MET A 39 2.94 -0.55 -37.16
N ASN A 40 1.67 -0.43 -36.83
CA ASN A 40 1.22 0.02 -35.50
C ASN A 40 -0.09 -0.70 -35.17
N PRO A 41 -0.04 -1.99 -34.83
CA PRO A 41 -1.24 -2.77 -34.56
C PRO A 41 -1.97 -2.28 -33.31
N ARG A 42 -3.30 -2.26 -33.36
CA ARG A 42 -4.13 -2.10 -32.18
C ARG A 42 -4.06 -3.37 -31.34
N VAL A 43 -3.68 -3.26 -30.07
CA VAL A 43 -3.51 -4.38 -29.16
C VAL A 43 -4.41 -4.22 -27.95
N THR A 44 -4.86 -5.36 -27.40
CA THR A 44 -5.38 -5.42 -26.04
C THR A 44 -4.37 -6.09 -25.14
N ILE A 45 -4.05 -5.42 -24.04
CA ILE A 45 -3.07 -5.86 -23.05
C ILE A 45 -3.80 -6.10 -21.73
N GLU A 46 -3.45 -7.17 -21.04
CA GLU A 46 -3.92 -7.45 -19.70
C GLU A 46 -2.78 -7.36 -18.69
N VAL A 47 -3.08 -6.74 -17.54
CA VAL A 47 -2.19 -6.68 -16.38
C VAL A 47 -2.75 -7.59 -15.29
N PHE A 48 -1.95 -8.54 -14.84
CA PHE A 48 -2.33 -9.52 -13.83
C PHE A 48 -1.12 -10.02 -13.03
N ALA A 49 -1.34 -10.47 -11.79
CA ALA A 49 -0.33 -11.16 -10.99
C ALA A 49 -0.52 -12.68 -11.07
N ARG A 50 0.62 -13.43 -11.10
CA ARG A 50 0.59 -14.90 -11.11
C ARG A 50 0.48 -15.47 -9.71
N HIS A 51 1.27 -14.94 -8.79
CA HIS A 51 1.33 -15.41 -7.41
C HIS A 51 1.48 -14.23 -6.48
N VAL A 52 0.66 -14.23 -5.45
CA VAL A 52 0.74 -13.26 -4.35
C VAL A 52 0.67 -14.04 -3.04
N LYS A 53 1.33 -13.57 -2.00
CA LYS A 53 1.26 -14.18 -0.66
C LYS A 53 -0.22 -14.36 -0.27
N ASP A 54 -0.56 -15.51 0.27
CA ASP A 54 -1.91 -15.90 0.69
C ASP A 54 -2.97 -15.85 -0.42
N ASN A 55 -2.54 -15.81 -1.70
CA ASN A 55 -3.38 -15.79 -2.91
C ASN A 55 -4.31 -14.57 -3.04
N TRP A 56 -3.99 -13.45 -2.41
CA TRP A 56 -4.73 -12.19 -2.56
C TRP A 56 -3.85 -10.97 -2.39
N GLY A 57 -4.27 -9.85 -2.96
CA GLY A 57 -3.62 -8.56 -2.80
C GLY A 57 -4.61 -7.40 -2.93
N ILE A 58 -4.13 -6.20 -2.61
CA ILE A 58 -4.83 -4.94 -2.86
C ILE A 58 -4.23 -4.29 -4.09
N VAL A 59 -5.06 -3.95 -5.09
CA VAL A 59 -4.58 -3.19 -6.24
C VAL A 59 -4.56 -1.70 -5.92
N LEU A 60 -3.39 -1.09 -6.12
CA LEU A 60 -3.16 0.36 -6.01
C LEU A 60 -2.25 0.83 -7.15
N GLY A 61 -2.27 2.12 -7.43
CA GLY A 61 -1.53 2.71 -8.55
C GLY A 61 -2.40 2.95 -9.78
N ILE A 62 -3.70 2.67 -9.72
CA ILE A 62 -4.66 2.92 -10.80
C ILE A 62 -4.78 4.42 -11.08
N TYR A 63 -4.74 5.26 -10.06
CA TYR A 63 -4.76 6.71 -10.18
C TYR A 63 -3.57 7.22 -11.00
N GLU A 64 -2.35 6.78 -10.65
CA GLU A 64 -1.13 7.17 -11.34
C GLU A 64 -1.12 6.69 -12.80
N VAL A 65 -1.60 5.47 -13.06
CA VAL A 65 -1.73 4.94 -14.43
C VAL A 65 -2.77 5.75 -15.22
N ALA A 66 -3.89 6.13 -14.63
CA ALA A 66 -4.87 6.99 -15.29
C ALA A 66 -4.25 8.34 -15.69
N LYS A 67 -3.47 8.96 -14.79
CA LYS A 67 -2.77 10.22 -15.07
C LYS A 67 -1.69 10.09 -16.14
N LEU A 68 -0.96 8.96 -16.15
CA LEU A 68 0.04 8.67 -17.18
C LEU A 68 -0.58 8.53 -18.57
N LEU A 69 -1.78 7.95 -18.65
CA LEU A 69 -2.44 7.61 -19.92
C LEU A 69 -3.46 8.64 -20.39
N GLU A 70 -3.86 9.60 -19.56
CA GLU A 70 -4.81 10.66 -19.92
C GLU A 70 -4.33 11.45 -21.14
N GLY A 71 -5.21 11.66 -22.12
CA GLY A 71 -4.92 12.37 -23.36
C GLY A 71 -4.24 11.53 -24.46
N LYS A 72 -3.93 10.25 -24.20
CA LYS A 72 -3.38 9.32 -25.21
C LYS A 72 -4.52 8.55 -25.91
N ASP A 73 -4.29 8.04 -27.11
CA ASP A 73 -5.25 7.19 -27.85
C ASP A 73 -5.34 5.79 -27.23
N VAL A 74 -6.03 5.69 -26.08
CA VAL A 74 -6.18 4.45 -25.32
C VAL A 74 -7.60 4.31 -24.77
N ASN A 75 -8.04 3.06 -24.61
CA ASN A 75 -9.17 2.67 -23.76
C ASN A 75 -8.64 1.79 -22.62
N VAL A 76 -9.07 2.06 -21.39
CA VAL A 76 -8.62 1.32 -20.20
C VAL A 76 -9.81 0.90 -19.38
N LYS A 77 -9.86 -0.40 -19.06
CA LYS A 77 -10.72 -0.94 -17.99
C LYS A 77 -9.81 -1.37 -16.83
N ALA A 78 -10.23 -1.11 -15.61
CA ALA A 78 -9.47 -1.51 -14.43
C ALA A 78 -10.39 -1.85 -13.26
N MET A 79 -9.88 -2.60 -12.31
CA MET A 79 -10.49 -2.70 -10.98
C MET A 79 -10.52 -1.33 -10.31
N ASP A 80 -11.36 -1.18 -9.30
CA ASP A 80 -11.36 0.03 -8.49
C ASP A 80 -10.06 0.13 -7.66
N GLU A 81 -9.56 1.34 -7.46
CA GLU A 81 -8.45 1.61 -6.55
C GLU A 81 -8.75 1.04 -5.16
N GLY A 82 -7.85 0.24 -4.60
CA GLY A 82 -8.06 -0.43 -3.32
C GLY A 82 -8.95 -1.68 -3.38
N GLU A 83 -9.23 -2.23 -4.57
CA GLU A 83 -9.94 -3.50 -4.71
C GLU A 83 -9.06 -4.68 -4.28
N ILE A 84 -9.67 -5.74 -3.73
CA ILE A 84 -8.99 -7.00 -3.50
C ILE A 84 -9.01 -7.80 -4.80
N PHE A 85 -7.86 -8.24 -5.27
CA PHE A 85 -7.74 -9.21 -6.35
C PHE A 85 -7.23 -10.55 -5.82
N LEU A 86 -7.58 -11.63 -6.51
CA LEU A 86 -7.23 -12.98 -6.13
C LEU A 86 -6.24 -13.59 -7.11
N THR A 87 -5.43 -14.52 -6.63
CA THR A 87 -4.59 -15.35 -7.48
C THR A 87 -4.90 -16.83 -7.23
N SER A 88 -4.69 -17.66 -8.24
CA SER A 88 -4.86 -19.12 -8.12
C SER A 88 -3.65 -19.84 -8.69
N GLN A 89 -3.56 -21.14 -8.42
CA GLN A 89 -2.56 -22.01 -9.03
C GLN A 89 -2.94 -22.45 -10.47
N SER A 90 -4.09 -21.99 -10.96
CA SER A 90 -4.55 -22.27 -12.33
C SER A 90 -3.71 -21.49 -13.35
N PRO A 91 -3.57 -21.96 -14.59
CA PRO A 91 -2.93 -21.18 -15.66
C PRO A 91 -3.70 -19.92 -16.06
N ILE A 92 -4.87 -19.67 -15.47
CA ILE A 92 -5.71 -18.53 -15.75
C ILE A 92 -5.58 -17.53 -14.64
N TYR A 93 -5.35 -16.29 -15.01
CA TYR A 93 -5.04 -15.18 -14.12
C TYR A 93 -6.16 -14.16 -14.14
N GLU A 94 -6.41 -13.56 -13.00
CA GLU A 94 -7.38 -12.48 -12.85
C GLU A 94 -6.73 -11.15 -13.30
N PRO A 95 -7.17 -10.55 -14.42
CA PRO A 95 -6.68 -9.25 -14.83
C PRO A 95 -7.20 -8.15 -13.90
N VAL A 96 -6.29 -7.31 -13.42
CA VAL A 96 -6.63 -6.10 -12.65
C VAL A 96 -6.83 -4.88 -13.54
N MET A 97 -6.31 -4.94 -14.78
CA MET A 97 -6.42 -3.86 -15.77
C MET A 97 -6.35 -4.44 -17.18
N GLN A 98 -7.08 -3.82 -18.10
CA GLN A 98 -6.98 -4.02 -19.55
C GLN A 98 -6.74 -2.69 -20.24
N ILE A 99 -5.80 -2.67 -21.19
CA ILE A 99 -5.43 -1.48 -21.96
C ILE A 99 -5.57 -1.83 -23.44
N GLU A 100 -6.37 -1.07 -24.16
CA GLU A 100 -6.46 -1.12 -25.60
C GLU A 100 -5.81 0.11 -26.22
N ALA A 101 -4.78 -0.09 -27.04
CA ALA A 101 -3.98 0.98 -27.61
C ALA A 101 -3.27 0.53 -28.89
N ASN A 102 -2.75 1.49 -29.64
CA ASN A 102 -1.73 1.23 -30.68
C ASN A 102 -0.40 0.86 -30.02
N TYR A 103 0.19 -0.29 -30.39
CA TYR A 103 1.29 -0.87 -29.61
C TYR A 103 2.55 0.00 -29.58
N ALA A 104 2.90 0.67 -30.71
CA ALA A 104 4.06 1.56 -30.73
C ALA A 104 3.94 2.75 -29.77
N ASP A 105 2.72 3.15 -29.42
CA ASP A 105 2.46 4.29 -28.54
C ASP A 105 2.49 3.91 -27.07
N ILE A 106 2.10 2.67 -26.74
CA ILE A 106 2.02 2.19 -25.36
C ILE A 106 3.27 1.43 -24.89
N ALA A 107 4.05 0.86 -25.81
CA ALA A 107 5.18 -0.01 -25.48
C ALA A 107 6.19 0.62 -24.51
N ILE A 108 6.53 1.90 -24.70
CA ILE A 108 7.47 2.62 -23.82
C ILE A 108 6.91 2.94 -22.44
N LEU A 109 5.62 2.76 -22.24
CA LEU A 109 4.93 3.04 -20.97
C LEU A 109 4.71 1.77 -20.12
N GLU A 110 5.08 0.58 -20.62
CA GLU A 110 4.96 -0.68 -19.86
C GLU A 110 5.65 -0.59 -18.51
N ASN A 111 6.92 -0.14 -18.47
CA ASN A 111 7.67 -0.03 -17.22
C ASN A 111 7.05 0.98 -16.24
N PRO A 112 6.69 2.21 -16.62
CA PRO A 112 6.01 3.13 -15.71
C PRO A 112 4.67 2.58 -15.19
N ILE A 113 3.84 1.99 -16.06
CA ILE A 113 2.57 1.39 -15.66
C ILE A 113 2.78 0.31 -14.61
N LEU A 114 3.66 -0.66 -14.91
CA LEU A 114 4.00 -1.73 -13.97
C LEU A 114 4.63 -1.18 -12.70
N GLY A 115 5.51 -0.19 -12.80
CA GLY A 115 6.17 0.42 -11.64
C GLY A 115 5.16 0.99 -10.63
N PHE A 116 4.16 1.72 -11.10
CA PHE A 116 3.10 2.26 -10.25
C PHE A 116 2.27 1.16 -9.60
N LEU A 117 1.81 0.18 -10.38
CA LEU A 117 0.97 -0.91 -9.88
C LEU A 117 1.73 -1.84 -8.93
N CYS A 118 2.92 -2.30 -9.32
CA CYS A 118 3.69 -3.28 -8.56
C CYS A 118 4.09 -2.75 -7.18
N SER A 119 4.65 -1.53 -7.13
CA SER A 119 5.15 -0.95 -5.89
C SER A 119 4.02 -0.59 -4.94
N SER A 120 3.01 0.13 -5.41
CA SER A 120 1.89 0.57 -4.58
C SER A 120 1.07 -0.61 -4.07
N SER A 121 0.78 -1.60 -4.93
CA SER A 121 0.02 -2.80 -4.54
C SER A 121 0.80 -3.69 -3.56
N GLY A 122 2.12 -3.80 -3.71
CA GLY A 122 2.95 -4.55 -2.77
C GLY A 122 2.89 -4.00 -1.36
N ILE A 123 3.05 -2.68 -1.23
CA ILE A 123 2.97 -1.98 0.06
C ILE A 123 1.56 -2.06 0.65
N ALA A 124 0.53 -1.79 -0.16
CA ALA A 124 -0.86 -1.85 0.28
C ALA A 124 -1.26 -3.25 0.75
N SER A 125 -0.88 -4.29 0.00
CA SER A 125 -1.17 -5.67 0.38
C SER A 125 -0.51 -6.08 1.69
N LYS A 126 0.72 -5.63 1.93
CA LYS A 126 1.41 -5.86 3.21
C LYS A 126 0.73 -5.10 4.36
N ALA A 127 0.39 -3.83 4.13
CA ALA A 127 -0.31 -3.01 5.13
C ALA A 127 -1.68 -3.60 5.48
N ALA A 128 -2.41 -4.11 4.48
CA ALA A 128 -3.69 -4.78 4.67
C ALA A 128 -3.57 -6.06 5.54
N ARG A 129 -2.53 -6.89 5.31
CA ARG A 129 -2.26 -8.06 6.16
C ARG A 129 -1.95 -7.66 7.60
N ILE A 130 -1.16 -6.61 7.78
CA ILE A 130 -0.87 -6.05 9.11
C ILE A 130 -2.14 -5.55 9.78
N ARG A 131 -3.04 -4.86 9.05
CA ARG A 131 -4.34 -4.44 9.58
C ARG A 131 -5.20 -5.63 10.00
N LEU A 132 -5.28 -6.68 9.20
CA LEU A 132 -5.99 -7.92 9.57
C LEU A 132 -5.38 -8.59 10.80
N ALA A 133 -4.05 -8.62 10.90
CA ALA A 133 -3.34 -9.16 12.07
C ALA A 133 -3.65 -8.35 13.34
N ALA A 134 -3.67 -7.02 13.26
CA ALA A 134 -3.95 -6.14 14.39
C ALA A 134 -5.43 -6.15 14.81
N GLY A 135 -6.35 -6.36 13.86
CA GLY A 135 -7.78 -6.17 14.07
C GLY A 135 -8.18 -4.69 14.16
N ASP A 136 -9.46 -4.42 14.38
CA ASP A 136 -10.03 -3.06 14.31
C ASP A 136 -9.81 -2.19 15.56
N LYS A 137 -9.48 -2.80 16.69
CA LYS A 137 -9.39 -2.12 17.99
C LYS A 137 -8.05 -1.45 18.26
N VAL A 138 -7.00 -1.90 17.57
CA VAL A 138 -5.61 -1.47 17.81
C VAL A 138 -5.21 -0.46 16.76
N LEU A 139 -4.61 0.65 17.19
CA LEU A 139 -4.11 1.71 16.29
C LEU A 139 -2.84 1.26 15.56
N LEU A 140 -2.75 1.60 14.28
CA LEU A 140 -1.57 1.34 13.44
C LEU A 140 -1.02 2.65 12.88
N PHE A 141 0.27 2.90 13.14
CA PHE A 141 0.98 4.07 12.63
C PHE A 141 2.16 3.66 11.76
N SER A 142 2.35 4.36 10.63
CA SER A 142 3.49 4.15 9.76
C SER A 142 4.70 4.94 10.25
N PHE A 143 5.82 4.23 10.51
CA PHE A 143 7.11 4.80 10.91
C PHE A 143 8.27 4.38 9.99
N GLY A 144 7.96 3.98 8.76
CA GLY A 144 8.87 3.25 7.88
C GLY A 144 9.62 4.08 6.84
N THR A 145 9.21 5.30 6.50
CA THR A 145 9.75 6.04 5.35
C THR A 145 11.23 6.41 5.48
N ARG A 146 11.80 6.43 6.69
CA ARG A 146 13.24 6.58 6.91
C ARG A 146 14.10 5.47 6.25
N ARG A 147 13.49 4.37 5.80
CA ARG A 147 14.13 3.23 5.14
C ARG A 147 13.92 3.20 3.63
N ALA A 148 13.20 4.15 3.09
CA ALA A 148 12.93 4.29 1.67
C ALA A 148 13.63 5.52 1.09
N HIS A 149 13.75 5.55 -0.23
CA HIS A 149 14.23 6.76 -0.91
C HIS A 149 13.22 7.91 -0.66
N PRO A 150 13.67 9.12 -0.25
CA PRO A 150 12.77 10.19 0.15
C PRO A 150 11.77 10.62 -0.93
N ALA A 151 12.08 10.47 -2.21
CA ALA A 151 11.16 10.76 -3.30
C ALA A 151 9.93 9.81 -3.33
N LEU A 152 10.02 8.64 -2.71
CA LEU A 152 8.93 7.65 -2.68
C LEU A 152 8.07 7.73 -1.41
N ALA A 153 8.46 8.55 -0.44
CA ALA A 153 7.78 8.63 0.84
C ALA A 153 6.27 8.92 0.73
N PRO A 154 5.79 9.87 -0.11
CA PRO A 154 4.37 10.12 -0.25
C PRO A 154 3.58 8.92 -0.80
N MET A 155 4.10 8.25 -1.82
CA MET A 155 3.47 7.05 -2.41
C MET A 155 3.38 5.91 -1.40
N ILE A 156 4.46 5.67 -0.64
CA ILE A 156 4.52 4.63 0.38
C ILE A 156 3.48 4.88 1.47
N GLU A 157 3.45 6.09 2.03
CA GLU A 157 2.50 6.43 3.10
C GLU A 157 1.05 6.43 2.61
N ARG A 158 0.80 6.89 1.36
CA ARG A 158 -0.52 6.81 0.75
C ARG A 158 -1.00 5.36 0.66
N ALA A 159 -0.15 4.46 0.19
CA ALA A 159 -0.49 3.04 0.07
C ALA A 159 -0.78 2.40 1.44
N ILE A 160 0.04 2.71 2.45
CA ILE A 160 -0.13 2.22 3.83
C ILE A 160 -1.44 2.74 4.43
N TYR A 161 -1.73 4.03 4.28
CA TYR A 161 -2.92 4.66 4.86
C TYR A 161 -4.20 4.13 4.24
N ILE A 162 -4.28 4.06 2.91
CA ILE A 162 -5.43 3.50 2.19
C ILE A 162 -5.70 2.05 2.62
N ALA A 163 -4.63 1.26 2.82
CA ALA A 163 -4.74 -0.14 3.26
C ALA A 163 -5.13 -0.32 4.74
N GLY A 164 -5.47 0.76 5.45
CA GLY A 164 -6.14 0.71 6.74
C GLY A 164 -5.31 1.12 7.95
N PHE A 165 -4.12 1.69 7.78
CA PHE A 165 -3.41 2.32 8.90
C PHE A 165 -4.16 3.57 9.38
N ASP A 166 -3.97 3.92 10.65
CA ASP A 166 -4.69 5.01 11.31
C ASP A 166 -3.93 6.34 11.26
N GLY A 167 -2.68 6.33 10.85
CA GLY A 167 -1.87 7.54 10.67
C GLY A 167 -0.51 7.28 10.05
N VAL A 168 0.07 8.34 9.52
CA VAL A 168 1.39 8.36 8.88
C VAL A 168 2.29 9.39 9.54
N SER A 169 3.60 9.15 9.52
CA SER A 169 4.57 10.03 10.18
C SER A 169 5.30 10.99 9.24
N ASN A 170 5.21 10.79 7.93
CA ASN A 170 5.90 11.61 6.94
C ASN A 170 5.13 12.92 6.70
N VAL A 171 5.81 14.07 6.89
CA VAL A 171 5.20 15.40 6.81
C VAL A 171 4.64 15.67 5.42
N LEU A 172 5.43 15.47 4.36
CA LEU A 172 4.98 15.75 3.00
C LEU A 172 3.80 14.84 2.60
N ALA A 173 3.85 13.58 3.00
CA ALA A 173 2.75 12.66 2.73
C ALA A 173 1.45 13.11 3.43
N SER A 174 1.52 13.54 4.69
CA SER A 174 0.37 14.04 5.44
C SER A 174 -0.23 15.30 4.81
N GLU A 175 0.63 16.23 4.37
CA GLU A 175 0.21 17.44 3.66
C GLU A 175 -0.54 17.11 2.35
N LEU A 176 0.02 16.23 1.52
CA LEU A 176 -0.60 15.82 0.26
C LEU A 176 -1.91 15.03 0.45
N MET A 177 -2.04 14.32 1.55
CA MET A 177 -3.26 13.59 1.90
C MET A 177 -4.27 14.44 2.68
N HIS A 178 -3.91 15.65 3.10
CA HIS A 178 -4.72 16.53 3.95
C HIS A 178 -5.14 15.88 5.27
N ILE A 179 -4.20 15.17 5.92
CA ILE A 179 -4.37 14.55 7.23
C ILE A 179 -3.26 15.00 8.19
N ASP A 180 -3.47 14.88 9.49
CA ASP A 180 -2.44 15.20 10.47
C ASP A 180 -1.35 14.13 10.50
N ALA A 181 -0.09 14.55 10.49
CA ALA A 181 1.02 13.65 10.72
C ALA A 181 1.02 13.16 12.18
N VAL A 182 1.29 11.87 12.36
CA VAL A 182 1.34 11.23 13.69
C VAL A 182 2.79 10.92 14.05
N GLY A 183 3.19 11.32 15.24
CA GLY A 183 4.53 11.05 15.73
C GLY A 183 4.60 11.17 17.26
N THR A 184 5.75 10.72 17.78
CA THR A 184 6.08 10.87 19.19
C THR A 184 7.44 11.60 19.28
N MET A 185 8.36 11.15 20.10
CA MET A 185 9.72 11.68 20.18
C MET A 185 10.74 10.62 19.80
N PRO A 186 11.90 10.98 19.23
CA PRO A 186 12.99 10.05 18.98
C PRO A 186 13.89 9.89 20.24
N HIS A 187 14.60 8.78 20.36
CA HIS A 187 15.65 8.59 21.39
C HIS A 187 16.67 9.74 21.39
N ALA A 188 16.98 10.28 20.19
CA ALA A 188 17.93 11.38 20.06
C ALA A 188 17.53 12.62 20.86
N LEU A 189 16.23 12.91 21.04
CA LEU A 189 15.76 14.02 21.87
C LEU A 189 16.15 13.76 23.33
N ILE A 190 15.87 12.57 23.85
CA ILE A 190 16.19 12.21 25.24
C ILE A 190 17.70 12.25 25.47
N LEU A 191 18.47 11.70 24.55
CA LEU A 191 19.93 11.71 24.61
C LEU A 191 20.52 13.12 24.56
N ALA A 192 19.90 14.03 23.78
CA ALA A 192 20.33 15.44 23.72
C ALA A 192 20.10 16.19 25.02
N PHE A 193 19.08 15.83 25.80
CA PHE A 193 18.83 16.38 27.14
C PHE A 193 19.71 15.71 28.21
N GLY A 194 20.11 14.45 28.01
CA GLY A 194 20.83 13.65 29.00
C GLY A 194 19.98 13.13 30.15
N ASP A 195 18.73 13.51 30.23
CA ASP A 195 17.71 13.06 31.18
C ASP A 195 16.33 12.97 30.50
N GLN A 196 15.65 11.86 30.68
CA GLN A 196 14.35 11.64 30.02
C GLN A 196 13.23 12.46 30.64
N ARG A 197 13.23 12.74 31.96
CA ARG A 197 12.22 13.58 32.60
C ARG A 197 12.26 15.01 32.08
N ASP A 198 13.46 15.55 31.89
CA ASP A 198 13.65 16.89 31.37
C ASP A 198 13.22 16.97 29.90
N ALA A 199 13.55 15.95 29.09
CA ALA A 199 13.11 15.84 27.71
C ALA A 199 11.57 15.78 27.60
N TRP A 200 10.91 14.93 28.41
CA TRP A 200 9.46 14.80 28.39
C TRP A 200 8.75 16.07 28.84
N LYS A 201 9.22 16.74 29.90
CA LYS A 201 8.68 18.04 30.36
C LYS A 201 8.86 19.13 29.31
N ALA A 202 10.03 19.19 28.68
CA ALA A 202 10.30 20.16 27.62
C ALA A 202 9.40 19.90 26.39
N PHE A 203 9.21 18.63 25.99
CA PHE A 203 8.28 18.27 24.93
C PHE A 203 6.85 18.68 25.29
N ASP A 204 6.41 18.40 26.51
CA ASP A 204 5.08 18.79 26.99
C ASP A 204 4.84 20.30 26.95
N ALA A 205 5.83 21.08 27.38
CA ALA A 205 5.75 22.54 27.39
C ALA A 205 5.80 23.17 25.98
N ALA A 206 6.56 22.53 25.05
CA ALA A 206 6.78 23.09 23.71
C ALA A 206 5.66 22.72 22.71
N MET A 207 4.99 21.59 22.90
CA MET A 207 4.00 21.09 21.94
C MET A 207 2.61 21.66 22.21
N PRO A 208 1.85 22.00 21.14
CA PRO A 208 0.46 22.41 21.29
C PRO A 208 -0.42 21.28 21.86
N GLU A 209 -1.58 21.61 22.40
CA GLU A 209 -2.45 20.70 23.13
C GLU A 209 -2.95 19.50 22.31
N TYR A 210 -3.14 19.68 21.00
CA TYR A 210 -3.61 18.59 20.13
C TYR A 210 -2.56 17.48 19.92
N VAL A 211 -1.26 17.77 20.14
CA VAL A 211 -0.19 16.76 20.07
C VAL A 211 -0.25 15.87 21.30
N LYS A 212 -0.42 14.58 21.11
CA LYS A 212 -0.48 13.60 22.21
C LYS A 212 0.87 13.43 22.89
N ARG A 213 0.89 13.48 24.22
CA ARG A 213 2.09 13.26 25.04
C ARG A 213 2.35 11.75 25.17
N ILE A 214 3.10 11.22 24.23
CA ILE A 214 3.52 9.82 24.22
C ILE A 214 5.00 9.77 24.55
N ALA A 215 5.34 9.35 25.77
CA ALA A 215 6.72 9.24 26.23
C ALA A 215 7.40 8.00 25.66
N LEU A 216 8.62 8.15 25.15
CA LEU A 216 9.48 7.03 24.78
C LEU A 216 10.18 6.52 26.05
N ILE A 217 10.10 5.22 26.35
CA ILE A 217 10.40 4.67 27.68
C ILE A 217 11.42 3.53 27.67
N ASP A 218 12.37 3.57 26.78
CA ASP A 218 13.40 2.53 26.63
C ASP A 218 14.79 3.09 26.28
N THR A 219 15.06 4.35 26.72
CA THR A 219 16.26 5.07 26.30
C THR A 219 17.42 4.91 27.26
N LEU A 220 17.29 5.26 28.53
CA LEU A 220 18.38 5.28 29.52
C LEU A 220 18.25 4.20 30.59
N TYR A 221 17.01 3.83 30.94
CA TYR A 221 16.71 2.77 31.91
C TYR A 221 15.86 1.66 31.27
N ASP A 222 15.33 0.74 32.07
CA ASP A 222 14.38 -0.24 31.57
C ASP A 222 12.99 0.34 31.40
N GLU A 223 12.20 -0.28 30.58
CA GLU A 223 10.89 0.18 30.12
C GLU A 223 9.91 0.41 31.28
N LYS A 224 9.95 -0.44 32.31
CA LYS A 224 9.07 -0.32 33.48
C LYS A 224 9.44 0.90 34.32
N ILE A 225 10.70 1.09 34.62
CA ILE A 225 11.18 2.24 35.38
C ILE A 225 10.87 3.53 34.63
N GLU A 226 11.16 3.61 33.33
CA GLU A 226 10.87 4.81 32.55
C GLU A 226 9.37 5.06 32.41
N ALA A 227 8.49 4.04 32.35
CA ALA A 227 7.05 4.21 32.35
C ALA A 227 6.54 4.86 33.66
N ILE A 228 7.05 4.43 34.81
CA ILE A 228 6.74 5.04 36.12
C ILE A 228 7.24 6.49 36.16
N MET A 229 8.48 6.72 35.73
CA MET A 229 9.06 8.08 35.68
C MET A 229 8.27 9.01 34.78
N ALA A 230 7.76 8.52 33.62
CA ALA A 230 6.93 9.30 32.70
C ALA A 230 5.61 9.70 33.34
N LEU A 231 4.95 8.76 34.04
CA LEU A 231 3.71 9.04 34.78
C LEU A 231 3.94 10.07 35.90
N GLU A 232 5.02 9.96 36.64
CA GLU A 232 5.40 10.95 37.67
C GLU A 232 5.68 12.32 37.08
N ALA A 233 6.36 12.39 35.91
CA ALA A 233 6.74 13.64 35.29
C ALA A 233 5.59 14.40 34.64
N LEU A 234 4.64 13.70 34.00
CA LEU A 234 3.58 14.28 33.19
C LEU A 234 2.17 14.09 33.77
N GLY A 235 1.99 13.19 34.72
CA GLY A 235 0.72 12.94 35.40
C GLY A 235 -0.42 12.65 34.40
N LYS A 236 -1.53 13.33 34.56
CA LYS A 236 -2.73 13.17 33.72
C LYS A 236 -2.53 13.65 32.27
N ARG A 237 -1.47 14.39 31.97
CA ARG A 237 -1.12 14.81 30.59
C ARG A 237 -0.44 13.71 29.79
N LEU A 238 0.08 12.67 30.47
CA LEU A 238 0.65 11.51 29.81
C LEU A 238 -0.47 10.74 29.07
N TYR A 239 -0.51 10.88 27.76
CA TYR A 239 -1.47 10.15 26.92
C TYR A 239 -1.07 8.69 26.74
N GLY A 240 0.23 8.43 26.58
CA GLY A 240 0.73 7.09 26.35
C GLY A 240 2.23 6.95 26.56
N VAL A 241 2.68 5.72 26.53
CA VAL A 241 4.08 5.34 26.53
C VAL A 241 4.39 4.51 25.28
N ARG A 242 5.61 4.66 24.74
CA ARG A 242 6.07 3.89 23.58
C ARG A 242 7.34 3.12 23.91
N LEU A 243 7.30 1.84 23.59
CA LEU A 243 8.45 0.94 23.60
C LEU A 243 8.97 0.76 22.17
N ASP A 244 10.27 0.95 21.98
CA ASP A 244 10.99 0.70 20.72
C ASP A 244 12.17 -0.26 20.94
N THR A 245 12.03 -1.12 21.95
CA THR A 245 13.08 -2.00 22.49
C THR A 245 13.64 -2.91 21.41
N PRO A 246 14.96 -2.88 21.15
CA PRO A 246 15.58 -3.69 20.13
C PRO A 246 15.50 -5.19 20.45
N SER A 247 15.45 -6.02 19.41
CA SER A 247 15.34 -7.49 19.54
C SER A 247 16.43 -8.09 20.43
N SER A 248 17.61 -7.49 20.47
CA SER A 248 18.73 -7.92 21.33
C SER A 248 18.46 -7.79 22.84
N ARG A 249 17.51 -6.94 23.24
CA ARG A 249 17.10 -6.72 24.66
C ARG A 249 15.66 -7.16 24.95
N ARG A 250 14.88 -7.41 23.92
CA ARG A 250 13.43 -7.51 24.01
C ARG A 250 12.91 -8.61 24.96
N GLY A 251 13.57 -9.76 25.03
CA GLY A 251 13.05 -10.87 25.80
C GLY A 251 11.60 -11.20 25.44
N ASN A 252 10.72 -11.37 26.44
CA ASN A 252 9.28 -11.57 26.22
C ASN A 252 8.56 -10.22 26.26
N MET A 253 8.34 -9.60 25.10
CA MET A 253 7.72 -8.28 24.98
C MET A 253 6.31 -8.24 25.59
N ARG A 254 5.53 -9.31 25.42
CA ARG A 254 4.18 -9.39 26.01
C ARG A 254 4.23 -9.26 27.54
N LYS A 255 5.17 -9.94 28.19
CA LYS A 255 5.34 -9.86 29.65
C LYS A 255 5.79 -8.48 30.12
N ILE A 256 6.68 -7.85 29.38
CA ILE A 256 7.10 -6.46 29.65
C ILE A 256 5.89 -5.51 29.58
N VAL A 257 5.06 -5.62 28.53
CA VAL A 257 3.86 -4.78 28.37
C VAL A 257 2.85 -5.05 29.48
N GLU A 258 2.58 -6.31 29.82
CA GLU A 258 1.67 -6.68 30.92
C GLU A 258 2.14 -6.10 32.26
N GLU A 259 3.43 -6.16 32.53
CA GLU A 259 4.05 -5.61 33.76
C GLU A 259 3.95 -4.07 33.79
N ILE A 260 4.24 -3.38 32.68
CA ILE A 260 4.07 -1.93 32.57
C ILE A 260 2.58 -1.53 32.79
N ARG A 261 1.64 -2.26 32.19
CA ARG A 261 0.22 -2.02 32.38
C ARG A 261 -0.17 -2.14 33.85
N TRP A 262 0.33 -3.14 34.54
CA TRP A 262 0.14 -3.33 35.96
C TRP A 262 0.70 -2.18 36.79
N GLU A 263 1.95 -1.80 36.57
CA GLU A 263 2.64 -0.74 37.30
C GLU A 263 1.96 0.63 37.12
N LEU A 264 1.51 0.94 35.91
CA LEU A 264 0.74 2.16 35.64
C LEU A 264 -0.62 2.10 36.38
N SER A 265 -1.32 0.97 36.34
CA SER A 265 -2.65 0.84 36.91
C SER A 265 -2.68 1.03 38.43
N ILE A 266 -1.70 0.52 39.18
CA ILE A 266 -1.62 0.67 40.64
C ILE A 266 -1.18 2.09 41.08
N ARG A 267 -0.81 2.98 40.11
CA ARG A 267 -0.38 4.37 40.34
C ARG A 267 -1.32 5.38 39.68
N ASP A 268 -2.59 5.05 39.54
CA ASP A 268 -3.61 5.92 38.88
C ASP A 268 -3.32 6.22 37.40
N GLY A 269 -2.41 5.49 36.76
CA GLY A 269 -2.04 5.58 35.34
C GLY A 269 -2.86 4.70 34.39
N GLY A 270 -4.02 4.19 34.82
CA GLY A 270 -4.85 3.27 34.02
C GLY A 270 -5.35 3.88 32.69
N HIS A 271 -5.32 5.22 32.56
CA HIS A 271 -5.66 5.92 31.32
C HIS A 271 -4.55 5.92 30.26
N VAL A 272 -3.32 5.59 30.65
CA VAL A 272 -2.12 5.66 29.77
C VAL A 272 -2.18 4.55 28.74
N LYS A 273 -2.05 4.93 27.47
CA LYS A 273 -1.99 4.02 26.34
C LYS A 273 -0.59 3.43 26.19
N ILE A 274 -0.49 2.18 25.73
CA ILE A 274 0.79 1.52 25.48
C ILE A 274 0.94 1.27 23.99
N PHE A 275 2.01 1.80 23.41
CA PHE A 275 2.40 1.64 22.03
C PHE A 275 3.69 0.85 21.93
N VAL A 276 3.76 -0.07 20.96
CA VAL A 276 4.98 -0.84 20.68
C VAL A 276 5.43 -0.57 19.25
N SER A 277 6.73 -0.41 19.07
CA SER A 277 7.38 -0.25 17.76
C SER A 277 8.70 -1.02 17.71
N GLY A 278 9.37 -1.02 16.54
CA GLY A 278 10.66 -1.67 16.35
C GLY A 278 10.57 -3.14 15.95
N GLY A 279 10.88 -3.44 14.67
CA GLY A 279 10.96 -4.81 14.14
C GLY A 279 9.66 -5.59 14.18
N LEU A 280 8.52 -4.93 14.01
CA LEU A 280 7.20 -5.57 14.02
C LEU A 280 6.81 -6.06 12.63
N ASP A 281 6.27 -7.26 12.57
CA ASP A 281 5.60 -7.86 11.44
C ASP A 281 4.26 -8.47 11.87
N GLU A 282 3.54 -9.16 10.99
CA GLU A 282 2.21 -9.73 11.28
C GLU A 282 2.23 -10.64 12.51
N GLN A 283 3.29 -11.44 12.68
CA GLN A 283 3.41 -12.38 13.79
C GLN A 283 3.50 -11.68 15.15
N GLU A 284 4.41 -10.71 15.30
CA GLU A 284 4.57 -9.95 16.54
C GLU A 284 3.32 -9.15 16.88
N ILE A 285 2.62 -8.65 15.85
CA ILE A 285 1.36 -7.92 16.03
C ILE A 285 0.27 -8.84 16.59
N VAL A 286 0.11 -10.06 16.06
CA VAL A 286 -0.85 -11.04 16.58
C VAL A 286 -0.56 -11.38 18.04
N GLU A 287 0.72 -11.52 18.41
CA GLU A 287 1.15 -11.85 19.78
C GLU A 287 0.84 -10.73 20.78
N LEU A 288 0.80 -9.47 20.36
CA LEU A 288 0.72 -8.30 21.25
C LEU A 288 -0.62 -7.55 21.20
N ARG A 289 -1.44 -7.74 20.17
CA ARG A 289 -2.63 -6.93 19.88
C ARG A 289 -3.68 -6.83 20.99
N ASP A 290 -3.69 -7.78 21.90
CA ASP A 290 -4.65 -7.83 23.02
C ASP A 290 -4.12 -7.17 24.31
N VAL A 291 -2.85 -6.80 24.36
CA VAL A 291 -2.20 -6.16 25.52
C VAL A 291 -1.75 -4.72 25.25
N VAL A 292 -1.73 -4.27 23.99
CA VAL A 292 -1.32 -2.92 23.58
C VAL A 292 -2.49 -2.11 23.01
N ASP A 293 -2.33 -0.81 22.96
CA ASP A 293 -3.31 0.12 22.37
C ASP A 293 -2.95 0.51 20.92
N GLY A 294 -1.71 0.32 20.50
CA GLY A 294 -1.28 0.58 19.12
C GLY A 294 0.13 0.16 18.81
N PHE A 295 0.43 0.16 17.50
CA PHE A 295 1.72 -0.21 16.95
C PHE A 295 2.28 0.88 16.04
N GLY A 296 3.60 1.07 16.13
CA GLY A 296 4.38 1.79 15.12
C GLY A 296 5.09 0.80 14.21
N VAL A 297 4.62 0.65 12.97
CA VAL A 297 5.19 -0.31 12.02
C VAL A 297 6.14 0.40 11.06
N GLY A 298 7.36 -0.11 10.96
CA GLY A 298 8.42 0.51 10.17
C GLY A 298 8.74 -0.23 8.88
N THR A 299 9.95 -0.79 8.82
CA THR A 299 10.57 -1.37 7.62
C THR A 299 9.72 -2.47 6.99
N SER A 300 9.06 -3.31 7.78
CA SER A 300 8.28 -4.45 7.27
C SER A 300 7.18 -4.02 6.29
N VAL A 301 6.60 -2.84 6.46
CA VAL A 301 5.57 -2.30 5.57
C VAL A 301 6.15 -1.38 4.50
N SER A 302 7.05 -0.46 4.85
CA SER A 302 7.59 0.52 3.90
C SER A 302 8.57 -0.05 2.88
N ALA A 303 9.20 -1.18 3.18
CA ALA A 303 10.10 -1.92 2.30
C ALA A 303 9.50 -3.26 1.84
N SER A 304 8.17 -3.34 1.80
CA SER A 304 7.48 -4.51 1.26
C SER A 304 7.87 -4.74 -0.21
N PRO A 305 8.10 -6.00 -0.63
CA PRO A 305 8.39 -6.29 -2.02
C PRO A 305 7.23 -5.89 -2.93
N PRO A 306 7.51 -5.46 -4.16
CA PRO A 306 6.49 -5.21 -5.17
C PRO A 306 5.72 -6.50 -5.51
N ILE A 307 4.48 -6.36 -5.94
CA ILE A 307 3.76 -7.47 -6.58
C ILE A 307 4.24 -7.59 -8.02
N ASP A 308 4.59 -8.80 -8.43
CA ASP A 308 5.05 -9.07 -9.79
C ASP A 308 3.85 -9.14 -10.76
N PHE A 309 3.38 -7.97 -11.20
CA PHE A 309 2.39 -7.90 -12.26
C PHE A 309 3.02 -8.14 -13.63
N SER A 310 2.34 -8.95 -14.43
CA SER A 310 2.65 -9.18 -15.84
C SER A 310 1.85 -8.23 -16.72
N PHE A 311 2.44 -7.83 -17.86
CA PHE A 311 1.81 -6.99 -18.89
C PHE A 311 1.83 -7.80 -20.19
N LYS A 312 0.67 -8.31 -20.63
CA LYS A 312 0.61 -9.31 -21.71
C LYS A 312 -0.40 -8.93 -22.78
N ILE A 313 0.04 -8.95 -24.02
CA ILE A 313 -0.86 -8.86 -25.19
C ILE A 313 -1.71 -10.13 -25.24
N VAL A 314 -3.02 -9.92 -25.35
CA VAL A 314 -4.03 -10.99 -25.46
C VAL A 314 -4.84 -10.92 -26.75
N GLU A 315 -4.82 -9.77 -27.45
CA GLU A 315 -5.41 -9.57 -28.78
C GLU A 315 -4.55 -8.63 -29.63
N VAL A 316 -4.56 -8.87 -30.94
CA VAL A 316 -3.97 -7.98 -31.94
C VAL A 316 -4.99 -7.75 -33.06
N ASN A 317 -5.35 -6.49 -33.33
CA ASN A 317 -6.37 -6.09 -34.32
C ASN A 317 -7.69 -6.89 -34.17
N GLY A 318 -8.15 -7.07 -32.91
CA GLY A 318 -9.37 -7.80 -32.57
C GLY A 318 -9.26 -9.32 -32.71
N ARG A 319 -8.09 -9.88 -32.99
CA ARG A 319 -7.86 -11.32 -33.05
C ARG A 319 -7.20 -11.82 -31.78
N PRO A 320 -7.76 -12.83 -31.10
CA PRO A 320 -7.14 -13.44 -29.94
C PRO A 320 -5.75 -14.00 -30.29
N ILE A 321 -4.75 -13.57 -29.54
CA ILE A 321 -3.37 -14.07 -29.63
C ILE A 321 -2.69 -13.87 -28.28
N ALA A 322 -1.88 -14.83 -27.88
CA ALA A 322 -1.09 -14.71 -26.65
C ALA A 322 0.25 -15.44 -26.80
N LYS A 323 1.17 -15.14 -25.90
CA LYS A 323 2.40 -15.92 -25.74
C LYS A 323 2.05 -17.36 -25.36
N ARG A 324 2.81 -18.33 -25.86
CA ARG A 324 2.67 -19.74 -25.49
C ARG A 324 2.68 -19.91 -23.95
N GLY A 325 1.63 -20.54 -23.41
CA GLY A 325 1.41 -20.73 -21.98
C GLY A 325 0.46 -19.72 -21.34
N ASP A 326 0.05 -18.67 -22.08
CA ASP A 326 -0.99 -17.73 -21.66
C ASP A 326 -2.29 -17.95 -22.45
N VAL A 327 -3.42 -17.51 -21.94
CA VAL A 327 -4.73 -17.63 -22.60
C VAL A 327 -5.00 -16.39 -23.42
N ALA A 328 -5.24 -16.58 -24.73
CA ALA A 328 -5.58 -15.52 -25.67
C ALA A 328 -7.02 -15.02 -25.49
N GLY A 329 -7.27 -13.78 -25.96
CA GLY A 329 -8.57 -13.11 -25.90
C GLY A 329 -8.77 -12.32 -24.59
N ARG A 330 -9.60 -11.28 -24.69
CA ARG A 330 -9.96 -10.44 -23.55
C ARG A 330 -10.73 -11.23 -22.51
N LYS A 331 -10.40 -11.01 -21.23
CA LYS A 331 -11.09 -11.63 -20.12
C LYS A 331 -11.91 -10.62 -19.35
N SER A 332 -12.99 -11.07 -18.76
CA SER A 332 -13.77 -10.33 -17.76
C SER A 332 -13.70 -11.06 -16.43
N VAL A 333 -13.74 -10.31 -15.36
CA VAL A 333 -13.76 -10.83 -13.98
C VAL A 333 -15.07 -10.43 -13.36
N TYR A 334 -15.79 -11.39 -12.83
CA TYR A 334 -17.09 -11.22 -12.19
C TYR A 334 -17.03 -11.72 -10.75
N ARG A 335 -17.53 -10.93 -9.81
CA ARG A 335 -17.52 -11.24 -8.37
C ARG A 335 -18.91 -11.36 -7.79
N ARG A 336 -19.08 -12.37 -6.93
CA ARG A 336 -20.22 -12.47 -6.03
C ARG A 336 -19.73 -12.87 -4.63
N GLY A 337 -19.86 -11.94 -3.66
CA GLY A 337 -19.11 -12.05 -2.40
C GLY A 337 -17.61 -11.89 -2.66
N PHE A 338 -16.81 -12.91 -2.35
CA PHE A 338 -15.39 -12.97 -2.72
C PHE A 338 -15.07 -14.23 -3.55
N ASN A 339 -16.06 -14.67 -4.32
CA ASN A 339 -15.87 -15.72 -5.30
C ASN A 339 -15.83 -15.10 -6.69
N ASP A 340 -14.66 -15.17 -7.31
CA ASP A 340 -14.38 -14.56 -8.60
C ASP A 340 -14.44 -15.59 -9.72
N ILE A 341 -15.08 -15.21 -10.80
CA ILE A 341 -15.14 -15.99 -12.02
C ILE A 341 -14.48 -15.19 -13.14
N VAL A 342 -13.43 -15.78 -13.71
CA VAL A 342 -12.76 -15.25 -14.89
C VAL A 342 -13.34 -15.96 -16.12
N THR A 343 -13.76 -15.22 -17.13
CA THR A 343 -14.28 -15.75 -18.38
C THR A 343 -13.81 -14.89 -19.56
N LEU A 344 -13.98 -15.38 -20.79
CA LEU A 344 -13.77 -14.53 -21.96
C LEU A 344 -14.81 -13.43 -21.99
N ALA A 345 -14.36 -12.21 -22.26
CA ALA A 345 -15.25 -11.07 -22.48
C ALA A 345 -16.22 -11.34 -23.64
N ASP A 346 -17.40 -10.72 -23.60
CA ASP A 346 -18.45 -10.86 -24.61
C ASP A 346 -18.98 -12.31 -24.84
N SER A 347 -18.61 -13.25 -23.94
CA SER A 347 -19.09 -14.63 -23.99
C SER A 347 -20.55 -14.76 -23.52
N LYS A 348 -21.17 -15.91 -23.80
CA LYS A 348 -22.48 -16.26 -23.22
C LYS A 348 -22.40 -16.38 -21.70
N VAL A 349 -21.25 -16.82 -21.19
CA VAL A 349 -20.99 -16.96 -19.75
C VAL A 349 -20.96 -15.58 -19.10
N ALA A 350 -20.30 -14.61 -19.68
CA ALA A 350 -20.28 -13.22 -19.18
C ALA A 350 -21.69 -12.69 -18.96
N ARG A 351 -22.56 -12.80 -19.97
CA ARG A 351 -23.97 -12.37 -19.88
C ARG A 351 -24.75 -13.13 -18.81
N TYR A 352 -24.56 -14.47 -18.74
CA TYR A 352 -25.19 -15.28 -17.71
C TYR A 352 -24.80 -14.82 -16.30
N LEU A 353 -23.52 -14.48 -16.06
CA LEU A 353 -23.06 -14.02 -14.76
C LEU A 353 -23.68 -12.69 -14.37
N GLU A 354 -23.78 -11.75 -15.28
CA GLU A 354 -24.45 -10.45 -15.07
C GLU A 354 -25.93 -10.63 -14.70
N GLU A 355 -26.66 -11.49 -15.44
CA GLU A 355 -28.08 -11.81 -15.19
C GLU A 355 -28.29 -12.51 -13.82
N HIS A 356 -27.25 -13.16 -13.27
CA HIS A 356 -27.30 -13.86 -11.98
C HIS A 356 -26.67 -13.09 -10.81
N GLY A 357 -26.47 -11.76 -10.98
CA GLY A 357 -26.07 -10.86 -9.90
C GLY A 357 -24.59 -10.93 -9.55
N TYR A 358 -23.73 -11.36 -10.50
CA TYR A 358 -22.30 -11.18 -10.38
C TYR A 358 -21.93 -9.79 -10.90
N GLU A 359 -21.08 -9.08 -10.19
CA GLU A 359 -20.64 -7.73 -10.55
C GLU A 359 -19.31 -7.78 -11.32
N PRO A 360 -19.18 -7.05 -12.44
CA PRO A 360 -17.91 -6.94 -13.16
C PRO A 360 -16.91 -6.13 -12.31
N LEU A 361 -15.69 -6.66 -12.14
CA LEU A 361 -14.61 -5.96 -11.45
C LEU A 361 -13.86 -4.98 -12.35
N LEU A 362 -13.74 -5.29 -13.65
CA LEU A 362 -13.12 -4.40 -14.63
C LEU A 362 -14.15 -3.40 -15.14
N LYS A 363 -14.00 -2.14 -14.77
CA LYS A 363 -14.88 -1.02 -15.15
C LYS A 363 -14.10 -0.02 -15.99
N ASP A 364 -14.80 0.76 -16.81
CA ASP A 364 -14.17 1.79 -17.63
C ASP A 364 -13.43 2.80 -16.75
N LEU A 365 -12.16 3.02 -17.06
CA LEU A 365 -11.28 4.01 -16.44
C LEU A 365 -10.98 5.14 -17.41
N ILE A 366 -10.61 4.80 -18.65
CA ILE A 366 -10.34 5.74 -19.74
C ILE A 366 -11.11 5.28 -20.96
N VAL A 367 -11.83 6.21 -21.59
CA VAL A 367 -12.54 6.01 -22.87
C VAL A 367 -12.08 7.08 -23.84
N ASP A 368 -11.58 6.68 -25.01
CA ASP A 368 -11.05 7.59 -26.04
C ASP A 368 -10.07 8.63 -25.46
N GLY A 369 -9.15 8.16 -24.61
CA GLY A 369 -8.13 8.98 -23.97
C GLY A 369 -8.62 9.89 -22.83
N LYS A 370 -9.89 9.85 -22.48
CA LYS A 370 -10.47 10.66 -21.38
C LYS A 370 -10.72 9.81 -20.16
N VAL A 371 -10.24 10.25 -19.02
CA VAL A 371 -10.58 9.63 -17.74
C VAL A 371 -12.07 9.83 -17.47
N VAL A 372 -12.82 8.74 -17.37
CA VAL A 372 -14.28 8.75 -17.18
C VAL A 372 -14.68 8.35 -15.75
N ARG A 373 -13.74 7.81 -14.99
CA ARG A 373 -13.95 7.41 -13.59
C ARG A 373 -13.60 8.54 -12.66
N GLU A 374 -14.51 8.85 -11.75
CA GLU A 374 -14.24 9.74 -10.63
C GLU A 374 -13.45 9.02 -9.54
N PHE A 375 -12.36 9.65 -9.05
CA PHE A 375 -11.56 9.11 -7.97
C PHE A 375 -12.09 9.61 -6.62
N LYS A 376 -12.23 8.67 -5.69
CA LYS A 376 -12.65 8.95 -4.32
C LYS A 376 -11.55 9.68 -3.54
N SER A 377 -11.92 10.42 -2.51
CA SER A 377 -10.95 10.95 -1.57
C SER A 377 -10.17 9.82 -0.88
N ILE A 378 -8.96 10.13 -0.43
CA ILE A 378 -8.10 9.13 0.25
C ILE A 378 -8.79 8.55 1.50
N GLU A 379 -9.49 9.38 2.27
CA GLU A 379 -10.24 8.91 3.44
C GLU A 379 -11.39 7.98 3.06
N GLN A 380 -12.14 8.30 1.99
CA GLN A 380 -13.20 7.41 1.51
C GLN A 380 -12.63 6.07 1.00
N LEU A 381 -11.51 6.11 0.27
CA LEU A 381 -10.82 4.88 -0.15
C LEU A 381 -10.39 4.04 1.03
N ARG A 382 -9.80 4.66 2.06
CA ARG A 382 -9.39 3.98 3.28
C ARG A 382 -10.56 3.30 3.99
N LEU A 383 -11.70 4.00 4.13
CA LEU A 383 -12.90 3.44 4.74
C LEU A 383 -13.46 2.25 3.94
N ASP A 384 -13.50 2.37 2.62
CA ASP A 384 -13.96 1.31 1.72
C ASP A 384 -13.04 0.08 1.79
N VAL A 385 -11.72 0.28 1.80
CA VAL A 385 -10.74 -0.81 1.94
C VAL A 385 -10.87 -1.49 3.30
N LYS A 386 -10.99 -0.74 4.40
CA LYS A 386 -11.20 -1.32 5.74
C LYS A 386 -12.48 -2.15 5.81
N LYS A 387 -13.57 -1.64 5.26
CA LYS A 387 -14.84 -2.38 5.18
C LYS A 387 -14.66 -3.68 4.39
N ARG A 388 -14.07 -3.59 3.21
CA ARG A 388 -13.81 -4.74 2.33
C ARG A 388 -12.91 -5.78 2.99
N LEU A 389 -11.85 -5.37 3.67
CA LEU A 389 -10.96 -6.27 4.41
C LEU A 389 -11.69 -7.01 5.55
N ASN A 390 -12.57 -6.31 6.27
CA ASN A 390 -13.37 -6.92 7.34
C ASN A 390 -14.38 -7.94 6.78
N GLU A 391 -14.98 -7.68 5.65
CA GLU A 391 -15.88 -8.62 4.96
C GLU A 391 -15.08 -9.82 4.42
N PHE A 392 -13.93 -9.56 3.75
CA PHE A 392 -13.05 -10.57 3.20
C PHE A 392 -12.52 -11.54 4.25
N SER A 393 -12.11 -11.04 5.41
CA SER A 393 -11.57 -11.88 6.50
C SER A 393 -12.57 -12.89 7.07
N LYS A 394 -13.86 -12.71 6.83
CA LYS A 394 -14.95 -13.56 7.33
C LYS A 394 -15.58 -14.43 6.26
N ALA A 395 -15.22 -14.20 5.01
CA ALA A 395 -15.79 -14.91 3.86
C ALA A 395 -14.83 -15.98 3.34
N GLU A 396 -15.40 -17.01 2.74
CA GLU A 396 -14.64 -17.88 1.82
C GLU A 396 -14.34 -17.11 0.54
N HIS A 397 -13.17 -17.32 -0.02
CA HIS A 397 -12.75 -16.66 -1.25
C HIS A 397 -12.12 -17.65 -2.22
N SER A 398 -12.45 -17.48 -3.47
CA SER A 398 -11.96 -18.35 -4.55
C SER A 398 -11.89 -17.60 -5.87
N VAL A 399 -11.03 -18.03 -6.76
CA VAL A 399 -11.06 -17.63 -8.16
C VAL A 399 -11.17 -18.89 -9.02
N SER A 400 -12.08 -18.86 -9.96
CA SER A 400 -12.33 -19.95 -10.87
C SER A 400 -12.43 -19.47 -12.32
N TRP A 401 -12.29 -20.41 -13.24
CA TRP A 401 -12.44 -20.16 -14.67
C TRP A 401 -13.72 -20.81 -15.17
N MET A 402 -14.47 -20.05 -16.00
CA MET A 402 -15.66 -20.57 -16.67
C MET A 402 -15.59 -20.20 -18.17
N LEU A 403 -15.61 -21.21 -19.05
CA LEU A 403 -15.59 -21.06 -20.52
C LEU A 403 -17.00 -20.90 -21.11
#